data_fa64d28b16cd95281c54c17f540c0a1f
#
_entry.id   fa64d28b16cd95281c54c17f540c0a1f
#
_cell.length_a   1.000
_cell.length_b   1.000
_cell.length_c   1.000
_cell.angle_alpha   90.00
_cell.angle_beta   90.00
_cell.angle_gamma   90.00
#
_symmetry.space_group_name_H-M   'P 1'
#
loop_
_entity.id
_entity.type
_entity.pdbx_description
1 polymer ?
#
loop_
_entity_poly.entity_id
_entity_poly.type
_entity_poly.pdbx_seq_one_letter_code
_entity_poly.pdbx_strand_id
1 'polypeptide(L)'
;MEVINARCCGLDVHKKTVLACVMTPEGRETRTFRTMTKDLLELADWLVECRVTHVAMESSGVFWKPIYNLLEGLDLTLLVVNARHIKAVPGRKTDVKDAQWIADLLRHGLLRSSYIPDRSQREL
;
A
#
# COMPACT_ATOMS: atom_id res chain seq x y z
N MET A 1 13.40 9.39 -13.58
CA MET A 1 13.49 8.00 -13.07
C MET A 1 12.47 7.15 -13.80
N GLU A 2 12.84 5.92 -14.14
CA GLU A 2 11.97 5.04 -14.89
C GLU A 2 10.77 4.57 -14.07
N VAL A 3 9.59 4.54 -14.71
CA VAL A 3 8.38 4.02 -14.10
C VAL A 3 8.34 2.51 -14.31
N ILE A 4 8.38 1.76 -13.21
CA ILE A 4 8.36 0.28 -13.21
C ILE A 4 6.93 -0.23 -13.01
N ASN A 5 6.18 0.38 -12.09
CA ASN A 5 4.83 -0.03 -11.75
C ASN A 5 3.88 1.14 -12.03
N ALA A 6 3.33 1.17 -13.25
CA ALA A 6 2.55 2.31 -13.72
C ALA A 6 1.19 2.46 -13.02
N ARG A 7 0.65 1.37 -12.46
CA ARG A 7 -0.63 1.34 -11.74
C ARG A 7 -0.41 0.76 -10.36
N CYS A 8 -0.23 1.63 -9.38
CA CYS A 8 0.15 1.21 -8.04
C CYS A 8 -0.59 1.98 -6.96
N CYS A 9 -0.53 1.47 -5.74
CA CYS A 9 -1.14 2.12 -4.58
C CYS A 9 -0.22 2.02 -3.38
N GLY A 10 -0.05 3.13 -2.67
CA GLY A 10 0.60 3.17 -1.37
C GLY A 10 -0.44 3.28 -0.27
N LEU A 11 -0.30 2.47 0.76
CA LEU A 11 -1.19 2.47 1.92
C LEU A 11 -0.43 2.87 3.17
N ASP A 12 -0.90 3.92 3.83
CA ASP A 12 -0.44 4.33 5.15
C ASP A 12 -1.47 3.82 6.15
N VAL A 13 -1.12 2.73 6.85
CA VAL A 13 -2.07 1.98 7.68
C VAL A 13 -1.95 2.40 9.13
N HIS A 14 -3.06 2.83 9.70
CA HIS A 14 -3.20 3.17 11.11
C HIS A 14 -4.25 2.25 11.74
N LYS A 15 -4.40 2.33 13.07
CA LYS A 15 -5.34 1.49 13.79
C LYS A 15 -6.77 1.64 13.29
N LYS A 16 -7.22 2.87 13.03
CA LYS A 16 -8.62 3.16 12.70
C LYS A 16 -8.83 3.62 11.27
N THR A 17 -7.76 3.98 10.57
CA THR A 17 -7.86 4.53 9.21
C THR A 17 -6.73 4.03 8.33
N VAL A 18 -7.01 4.01 7.03
CA VAL A 18 -6.01 3.73 5.99
C VAL A 18 -6.06 4.88 5.00
N LEU A 19 -4.93 5.53 4.82
CA LEU A 19 -4.78 6.53 3.77
C LEU A 19 -4.22 5.83 2.54
N ALA A 20 -4.93 5.91 1.41
CA ALA A 20 -4.54 5.21 0.18
C ALA A 20 -4.29 6.21 -0.94
N CYS A 21 -3.13 6.11 -1.58
CA CYS A 21 -2.78 6.90 -2.75
C CYS A 21 -2.62 5.99 -3.95
N VAL A 22 -3.51 6.11 -4.93
CA VAL A 22 -3.42 5.39 -6.21
C VAL A 22 -2.73 6.28 -7.22
N MET A 23 -1.72 5.74 -7.89
CA MET A 23 -1.04 6.39 -8.99
C MET A 23 -1.22 5.58 -10.27
N THR A 24 -1.65 6.24 -11.34
CA THR A 24 -1.86 5.64 -12.65
C THR A 24 -1.27 6.58 -13.72
N PRO A 25 -1.19 6.16 -14.99
CA PRO A 25 -0.76 7.06 -16.05
C PRO A 25 -1.65 8.30 -16.18
N GLU A 26 -2.90 8.25 -15.73
CA GLU A 26 -3.85 9.35 -15.79
C GLU A 26 -3.71 10.35 -14.64
N GLY A 27 -2.91 10.03 -13.60
CA GLY A 27 -2.71 10.90 -12.46
C GLY A 27 -2.69 10.16 -11.14
N ARG A 28 -2.99 10.88 -10.06
CA ARG A 28 -3.04 10.28 -8.72
C ARG A 28 -4.30 10.72 -7.98
N GLU A 29 -4.78 9.84 -7.11
CA GLU A 29 -5.92 10.13 -6.26
C GLU A 29 -5.67 9.55 -4.88
N THR A 30 -5.98 10.32 -3.83
CA THR A 30 -5.83 9.88 -2.44
C THR A 30 -7.21 9.80 -1.80
N ARG A 31 -7.48 8.69 -1.11
CA ARG A 31 -8.70 8.48 -0.35
C ARG A 31 -8.38 7.95 1.03
N THR A 32 -9.22 8.26 2.00
CA THR A 32 -9.12 7.74 3.35
C THR A 32 -10.25 6.75 3.60
N PHE A 33 -9.91 5.59 4.16
CA PHE A 33 -10.86 4.55 4.52
C PHE A 33 -10.75 4.26 6.01
N ARG A 34 -11.87 3.88 6.64
CA ARG A 34 -11.83 3.34 7.99
C ARG A 34 -11.43 1.87 7.91
N THR A 35 -10.91 1.32 9.01
CA THR A 35 -10.46 -0.07 9.04
C THR A 35 -11.59 -1.08 9.31
N MET A 36 -12.83 -0.66 9.09
CA MET A 36 -14.00 -1.54 9.16
C MET A 36 -14.07 -2.39 7.90
N THR A 37 -14.57 -3.61 8.01
CA THR A 37 -14.66 -4.55 6.89
C THR A 37 -15.36 -3.93 5.69
N LYS A 38 -16.47 -3.26 5.90
CA LYS A 38 -17.22 -2.59 4.83
C LYS A 38 -16.34 -1.60 4.05
N ASP A 39 -15.58 -0.79 4.78
CA ASP A 39 -14.74 0.24 4.17
C ASP A 39 -13.54 -0.38 3.45
N LEU A 40 -12.97 -1.44 4.00
CA LEU A 40 -11.87 -2.16 3.36
C LEU A 40 -12.32 -2.87 2.09
N LEU A 41 -13.57 -3.33 2.03
CA LEU A 41 -14.14 -3.89 0.79
C LEU A 41 -14.28 -2.80 -0.28
N GLU A 42 -14.66 -1.58 0.11
CA GLU A 42 -14.71 -0.45 -0.79
C GLU A 42 -13.31 -0.10 -1.32
N LEU A 43 -12.29 -0.17 -0.46
CA LEU A 43 -10.90 0.01 -0.89
C LEU A 43 -10.53 -1.04 -1.95
N ALA A 44 -10.84 -2.31 -1.69
CA ALA A 44 -10.55 -3.38 -2.64
C ALA A 44 -11.23 -3.15 -3.99
N ASP A 45 -12.50 -2.76 -3.98
CA ASP A 45 -13.25 -2.47 -5.21
C ASP A 45 -12.61 -1.32 -5.98
N TRP A 46 -12.19 -0.28 -5.28
CA TRP A 46 -11.53 0.87 -5.91
C TRP A 46 -10.21 0.47 -6.56
N LEU A 47 -9.41 -0.37 -5.90
CA LEU A 47 -8.15 -0.85 -6.48
C LEU A 47 -8.39 -1.65 -7.76
N VAL A 48 -9.41 -2.49 -7.78
CA VAL A 48 -9.78 -3.26 -8.98
C VAL A 48 -10.24 -2.32 -10.09
N GLU A 49 -11.07 -1.35 -9.76
CA GLU A 49 -11.58 -0.37 -10.72
C GLU A 49 -10.45 0.44 -11.35
N CYS A 50 -9.44 0.81 -10.56
CA CYS A 50 -8.27 1.56 -11.04
C CYS A 50 -7.24 0.66 -11.73
N ARG A 51 -7.47 -0.65 -11.80
CA ARG A 51 -6.57 -1.64 -12.41
C ARG A 51 -5.19 -1.63 -11.75
N VAL A 52 -5.16 -1.46 -10.44
CA VAL A 52 -3.91 -1.46 -9.68
C VAL A 52 -3.28 -2.85 -9.75
N THR A 53 -1.97 -2.90 -10.05
CA THR A 53 -1.22 -4.14 -10.14
C THR A 53 -0.32 -4.38 -8.94
N HIS A 54 0.09 -3.32 -8.25
CA HIS A 54 1.01 -3.38 -7.11
C HIS A 54 0.51 -2.50 -5.98
N VAL A 55 0.52 -3.04 -4.77
CA VAL A 55 0.16 -2.31 -3.55
C VAL A 55 1.28 -2.49 -2.54
N ALA A 56 1.73 -1.38 -1.96
CA ALA A 56 2.68 -1.41 -0.85
C ALA A 56 2.04 -0.79 0.38
N MET A 57 2.22 -1.43 1.54
CA MET A 57 1.71 -0.92 2.80
C MET A 57 2.79 -0.90 3.87
N GLU A 58 2.74 0.09 4.74
CA GLU A 58 3.68 0.23 5.83
C GLU A 58 3.40 -0.81 6.91
N SER A 59 4.46 -1.39 7.47
CA SER A 59 4.39 -2.50 8.43
C SER A 59 4.62 -2.09 9.89
N SER A 60 4.23 -0.89 10.30
CA SER A 60 4.32 -0.52 11.71
C SER A 60 3.25 -1.24 12.52
N GLY A 61 3.66 -2.15 13.41
CA GLY A 61 2.74 -2.95 14.21
C GLY A 61 2.04 -4.05 13.40
N VAL A 62 0.79 -4.35 13.76
CA VAL A 62 0.04 -5.48 13.20
C VAL A 62 -1.20 -5.07 12.39
N PHE A 63 -1.44 -3.78 12.25
CA PHE A 63 -2.68 -3.28 11.62
C PHE A 63 -2.76 -3.56 10.13
N TRP A 64 -1.63 -3.88 9.49
CA TRP A 64 -1.58 -4.26 8.08
C TRP A 64 -2.21 -5.64 7.80
N LYS A 65 -2.25 -6.53 8.80
CA LYS A 65 -2.66 -7.93 8.59
C LYS A 65 -4.08 -8.11 8.04
N PRO A 66 -5.13 -7.48 8.59
CA PRO A 66 -6.47 -7.64 8.03
C PRO A 66 -6.57 -7.15 6.59
N ILE A 67 -5.86 -6.07 6.27
CA ILE A 67 -5.85 -5.50 4.92
C ILE A 67 -5.14 -6.45 3.97
N TYR A 68 -3.98 -6.96 4.36
CA TYR A 68 -3.22 -7.92 3.56
C TYR A 68 -4.06 -9.15 3.26
N ASN A 69 -4.71 -9.72 4.30
CA ASN A 69 -5.54 -10.91 4.13
C ASN A 69 -6.69 -10.68 3.15
N LEU A 70 -7.28 -9.50 3.19
CA LEU A 70 -8.37 -9.15 2.28
C LEU A 70 -7.87 -8.97 0.84
N LEU A 71 -6.76 -8.25 0.66
CA LEU A 71 -6.24 -7.95 -0.67
C LEU A 71 -5.49 -9.12 -1.31
N GLU A 72 -5.04 -10.09 -0.52
CA GLU A 72 -4.31 -11.25 -1.00
C GLU A 72 -5.12 -12.07 -2.02
N GLY A 73 -6.45 -12.03 -1.94
CA GLY A 73 -7.34 -12.70 -2.89
C GLY A 73 -7.48 -11.99 -4.23
N LEU A 74 -6.97 -10.79 -4.36
CA LEU A 74 -7.05 -10.03 -5.62
C LEU A 74 -5.84 -10.34 -6.50
N ASP A 75 -6.01 -10.12 -7.82
CA ASP A 75 -4.94 -10.32 -8.80
C ASP A 75 -4.01 -9.10 -8.80
N LEU A 76 -3.21 -8.99 -7.74
CA LEU A 76 -2.22 -7.91 -7.61
C LEU A 76 -1.07 -8.37 -6.73
N THR A 77 0.04 -7.64 -6.81
CA THR A 77 1.23 -7.91 -6.01
C THR A 77 1.21 -7.03 -4.76
N LEU A 78 1.30 -7.67 -3.59
CA LEU A 78 1.30 -6.98 -2.30
C LEU A 78 2.69 -6.94 -1.71
N LEU A 79 3.11 -5.76 -1.23
CA LEU A 79 4.35 -5.58 -0.49
C LEU A 79 4.01 -5.01 0.88
N VAL A 80 4.58 -5.58 1.94
CA VAL A 80 4.59 -4.96 3.26
C VAL A 80 6.00 -4.44 3.49
N VAL A 81 6.12 -3.16 3.74
CA VAL A 81 7.42 -2.49 3.80
C VAL A 81 7.65 -1.90 5.19
N ASN A 82 8.93 -1.84 5.57
CA ASN A 82 9.32 -1.32 6.87
C ASN A 82 9.27 0.21 6.86
N ALA A 83 8.66 0.81 7.89
CA ALA A 83 8.57 2.26 8.02
C ALA A 83 9.96 2.93 8.01
N ARG A 84 10.96 2.30 8.63
CA ARG A 84 12.34 2.83 8.62
C ARG A 84 12.91 2.90 7.22
N HIS A 85 12.67 1.88 6.41
CA HIS A 85 13.15 1.85 5.04
C HIS A 85 12.52 2.98 4.22
N ILE A 86 11.22 3.20 4.37
CA ILE A 86 10.50 4.26 3.67
C ILE A 86 11.08 5.64 4.02
N LYS A 87 11.33 5.87 5.30
CA LYS A 87 11.82 7.17 5.78
C LYS A 87 13.29 7.40 5.46
N ALA A 88 14.06 6.33 5.26
CA ALA A 88 15.50 6.41 4.99
C ALA A 88 15.82 6.68 3.52
N VAL A 89 14.86 6.53 2.61
CA VAL A 89 15.12 6.78 1.17
C VAL A 89 15.34 8.27 0.93
N PRO A 90 16.46 8.66 0.29
CA PRO A 90 16.75 10.06 0.02
C PRO A 90 15.73 10.72 -0.90
N GLY A 91 15.56 12.03 -0.77
CA GLY A 91 14.72 12.82 -1.66
C GLY A 91 13.31 13.05 -1.19
N ARG A 92 12.93 12.54 -0.01
CA ARG A 92 11.60 12.79 0.53
C ARG A 92 11.47 14.25 0.99
N LYS A 93 10.40 14.90 0.54
CA LYS A 93 10.01 16.22 1.04
C LYS A 93 9.20 16.04 2.32
N THR A 94 9.41 16.92 3.30
CA THR A 94 8.78 16.80 4.62
C THR A 94 7.26 16.95 4.60
N ASP A 95 6.71 17.63 3.60
CA ASP A 95 5.27 17.86 3.46
C ASP A 95 4.54 16.79 2.65
N VAL A 96 5.26 15.78 2.15
CA VAL A 96 4.66 14.68 1.37
C VAL A 96 4.01 13.69 2.34
N LYS A 97 2.74 13.37 2.11
CA LYS A 97 2.02 12.36 2.89
C LYS A 97 2.65 10.99 2.69
N ASP A 98 2.67 10.16 3.74
CA ASP A 98 3.31 8.85 3.70
C ASP A 98 2.73 7.95 2.59
N ALA A 99 1.41 7.95 2.41
CA ALA A 99 0.79 7.15 1.35
C ALA A 99 1.28 7.55 -0.04
N GLN A 100 1.44 8.86 -0.29
CA GLN A 100 1.97 9.36 -1.57
C GLN A 100 3.43 8.97 -1.75
N TRP A 101 4.23 9.05 -0.67
CA TRP A 101 5.64 8.67 -0.71
C TRP A 101 5.80 7.19 -0.97
N ILE A 102 5.01 6.33 -0.29
CA ILE A 102 5.00 4.89 -0.52
C ILE A 102 4.64 4.58 -1.98
N ALA A 103 3.59 5.21 -2.48
CA ALA A 103 3.16 5.01 -3.87
C ALA A 103 4.24 5.45 -4.87
N ASP A 104 4.89 6.57 -4.60
CA ASP A 104 5.95 7.08 -5.49
C ASP A 104 7.16 6.14 -5.51
N LEU A 105 7.58 5.65 -4.36
CA LEU A 105 8.68 4.68 -4.27
C LEU A 105 8.31 3.36 -4.97
N LEU A 106 7.08 2.89 -4.78
CA LEU A 106 6.59 1.67 -5.42
C LEU A 106 6.55 1.84 -6.94
N ARG A 107 6.07 2.98 -7.41
CA ARG A 107 6.00 3.31 -8.83
C ARG A 107 7.35 3.19 -9.52
N HIS A 108 8.42 3.58 -8.84
CA HIS A 108 9.77 3.54 -9.38
C HIS A 108 10.56 2.28 -9.00
N GLY A 109 9.91 1.29 -8.40
CA GLY A 109 10.54 0.01 -8.07
C GLY A 109 11.57 0.08 -6.95
N LEU A 110 11.43 1.05 -6.03
CA LEU A 110 12.44 1.30 -4.99
C LEU A 110 12.12 0.64 -3.64
N LEU A 111 11.03 -0.12 -3.57
CA LEU A 111 10.63 -0.77 -2.32
C LEU A 111 10.99 -2.26 -2.32
N ARG A 112 11.34 -2.74 -1.13
CA ARG A 112 11.56 -4.16 -0.86
C ARG A 112 10.52 -4.63 0.15
N SER A 113 9.94 -5.81 -0.10
CA SER A 113 8.98 -6.42 0.79
C SER A 113 9.68 -6.94 2.05
N SER A 114 9.04 -6.73 3.21
CA SER A 114 9.41 -7.41 4.44
C SER A 114 8.99 -8.88 4.35
N TYR A 115 9.60 -9.75 5.19
CA TYR A 115 9.18 -11.14 5.28
C TYR A 115 7.74 -11.23 5.79
N ILE A 116 6.91 -11.94 5.03
CA ILE A 116 5.52 -12.19 5.43
C ILE A 116 5.34 -13.70 5.58
N PRO A 117 4.94 -14.19 6.77
CA PRO A 117 4.59 -15.59 6.94
C PRO A 117 3.47 -15.98 5.98
N ASP A 118 3.42 -17.25 5.56
CA ASP A 118 2.32 -17.70 4.73
C ASP A 118 0.99 -17.61 5.49
N ARG A 119 -0.12 -17.79 4.77
CA ARG A 119 -1.45 -17.59 5.35
C ARG A 119 -1.71 -18.51 6.55
N SER A 120 -1.26 -19.77 6.50
CA SER A 120 -1.47 -20.69 7.60
C SER A 120 -0.76 -20.25 8.87
N GLN A 121 0.45 -19.71 8.74
CA GLN A 121 1.20 -19.16 9.87
C GLN A 121 0.56 -17.89 10.42
N ARG A 122 -0.01 -17.05 9.56
CA ARG A 122 -0.67 -15.81 10.01
C ARG A 122 -1.97 -16.08 10.78
N GLU A 123 -2.64 -17.18 10.50
CA GLU A 123 -3.92 -17.54 11.12
C GLU A 123 -3.75 -18.26 12.44
N LEU A 124 -2.54 -18.63 12.82
CA LEU A 124 -2.25 -19.20 14.14
C LEU A 124 -2.18 -18.09 15.20
#